data_28782939e60913d2d0bbf3d81c76fd31
#
_entry.id   28782939e60913d2d0bbf3d81c76fd31
#
_cell.length_a   1.000
_cell.length_b   1.000
_cell.length_c   1.000
_cell.angle_alpha   90.00
_cell.angle_beta   90.00
_cell.angle_gamma   90.00
#
_symmetry.space_group_name_H-M   'P 1'
#
loop_
_entity.id
_entity.type
_entity.pdbx_description
1 polymer ?
#
loop_
_entity_poly.entity_id
_entity_poly.type
_entity_poly.pdbx_seq_one_letter_code
_entity_poly.pdbx_strand_id
1 'polypeptide(L)'
;MSINVRLRRRPLIATIAAGMLLILSGCANPNAPSNANFSKGLARYLGKGSNGRICDTMSHGFPFDVFTVGSHFQYYNSESGNNVRIAEPTILHLHQLVFAHLASMANTRAPAEDTNGDTSLFPAVRYDLTALGRHLIYPGDATHNADICFANLIVSKVVSFTIPGQEHGQTVSTVRWRASAIPDANVAPLFKSGKLPFLQHLAERQSTISRTGKFVLTSLGWEYVSST
;
A
#
# COMPACT_ATOMS: atom_id res chain seq x y z
N MET A 1 57.67 -3.20 52.91
CA MET A 1 56.59 -3.57 53.83
C MET A 1 55.37 -3.98 53.00
N SER A 2 55.24 -5.26 52.69
CA SER A 2 54.24 -5.77 51.72
C SER A 2 53.16 -6.48 52.54
N ILE A 3 51.92 -6.00 52.38
CA ILE A 3 50.77 -6.60 53.06
C ILE A 3 50.01 -7.49 52.03
N ASN A 4 50.10 -8.81 52.28
CA ASN A 4 49.36 -9.83 51.52
C ASN A 4 47.98 -9.98 52.15
N VAL A 5 46.90 -9.53 51.43
CA VAL A 5 45.51 -9.80 51.77
C VAL A 5 45.04 -11.05 51.02
N ARG A 6 44.90 -12.15 51.76
CA ARG A 6 44.26 -13.40 51.22
C ARG A 6 42.74 -13.22 51.26
N LEU A 7 42.09 -13.06 50.11
CA LEU A 7 40.63 -13.17 49.98
C LEU A 7 40.22 -14.66 49.92
N ARG A 8 39.54 -15.10 50.98
CA ARG A 8 38.85 -16.42 51.01
C ARG A 8 37.62 -16.36 50.10
N ARG A 9 37.68 -17.12 49.03
CA ARG A 9 36.50 -17.41 48.16
C ARG A 9 35.59 -18.40 48.91
N ARG A 10 34.37 -17.98 49.21
CA ARG A 10 33.24 -18.82 49.62
C ARG A 10 32.55 -19.33 48.33
N PRO A 11 32.22 -20.62 48.15
CA PRO A 11 31.42 -21.09 47.04
C PRO A 11 29.97 -20.73 47.33
N LEU A 12 29.39 -19.85 46.48
CA LEU A 12 27.94 -19.61 46.40
C LEU A 12 27.33 -20.80 45.65
N ILE A 13 26.65 -21.69 46.37
CA ILE A 13 25.78 -22.72 45.81
C ILE A 13 24.57 -22.01 45.24
N ALA A 14 24.54 -21.77 43.90
CA ALA A 14 23.39 -21.30 43.21
C ALA A 14 22.40 -22.46 43.01
N THR A 15 21.37 -22.50 43.84
CA THR A 15 20.22 -23.38 43.65
C THR A 15 19.43 -22.90 42.45
N ILE A 16 19.61 -23.54 41.27
CA ILE A 16 18.80 -23.32 40.08
C ILE A 16 17.46 -23.99 40.36
N ALA A 17 16.48 -23.20 40.80
CA ALA A 17 15.09 -23.59 40.79
C ALA A 17 14.63 -23.57 39.28
N ALA A 18 14.67 -24.72 38.64
CA ALA A 18 14.08 -24.95 37.33
C ALA A 18 12.56 -24.85 37.46
N GLY A 19 12.05 -23.61 37.41
CA GLY A 19 10.64 -23.33 37.20
C GLY A 19 10.23 -23.81 35.82
N MET A 20 9.65 -25.01 35.75
CA MET A 20 8.97 -25.55 34.59
C MET A 20 7.76 -24.69 34.30
N LEU A 21 7.93 -23.60 33.51
CA LEU A 21 6.82 -22.89 32.86
C LEU A 21 6.21 -23.87 31.86
N LEU A 22 5.20 -24.61 32.32
CA LEU A 22 4.22 -25.26 31.48
C LEU A 22 3.55 -24.15 30.66
N ILE A 23 4.09 -23.86 29.49
CA ILE A 23 3.41 -23.12 28.44
C ILE A 23 2.24 -24.01 28.05
N LEU A 24 1.10 -23.80 28.69
CA LEU A 24 -0.21 -24.24 28.21
C LEU A 24 -0.45 -23.51 26.87
N SER A 25 0.19 -23.99 25.79
CA SER A 25 -0.24 -23.72 24.44
C SER A 25 -1.58 -24.40 24.26
N GLY A 26 -2.62 -23.81 24.89
CA GLY A 26 -3.99 -24.17 24.64
C GLY A 26 -4.18 -24.08 23.14
N CYS A 27 -4.45 -25.21 22.48
CA CYS A 27 -4.85 -25.25 21.08
C CYS A 27 -6.04 -24.32 20.91
N ALA A 28 -5.78 -23.07 20.53
CA ALA A 28 -6.84 -22.09 20.35
C ALA A 28 -7.74 -22.66 19.26
N ASN A 29 -8.98 -22.98 19.63
CA ASN A 29 -9.97 -23.51 18.69
C ASN A 29 -10.08 -22.55 17.50
N PRO A 30 -9.66 -22.93 16.28
CA PRO A 30 -9.68 -22.04 15.11
C PRO A 30 -11.10 -21.60 14.73
N ASN A 31 -12.09 -22.31 15.20
CA ASN A 31 -13.50 -22.06 14.95
C ASN A 31 -14.13 -21.10 15.99
N ALA A 32 -13.46 -20.86 17.10
CA ALA A 32 -13.97 -19.92 18.10
C ALA A 32 -13.97 -18.49 17.54
N PRO A 33 -15.05 -17.70 17.74
CA PRO A 33 -15.08 -16.29 17.37
C PRO A 33 -14.13 -15.52 18.32
N SER A 34 -13.01 -15.06 17.79
CA SER A 34 -12.01 -14.32 18.56
C SER A 34 -11.25 -13.32 17.69
N ASN A 35 -10.72 -12.27 18.31
CA ASN A 35 -9.87 -11.30 17.62
C ASN A 35 -8.72 -11.98 16.87
N ALA A 36 -8.08 -12.99 17.48
CA ALA A 36 -6.96 -13.70 16.88
C ALA A 36 -7.38 -14.47 15.62
N ASN A 37 -8.51 -15.18 15.65
CA ASN A 37 -8.99 -15.98 14.53
C ASN A 37 -9.49 -15.10 13.37
N PHE A 38 -10.19 -14.01 13.67
CA PHE A 38 -10.57 -13.01 12.66
C PHE A 38 -9.33 -12.31 12.05
N SER A 39 -8.33 -11.97 12.88
CA SER A 39 -7.07 -11.41 12.36
C SER A 39 -6.35 -12.36 11.42
N LYS A 40 -6.31 -13.67 11.71
CA LYS A 40 -5.77 -14.69 10.80
C LYS A 40 -6.53 -14.76 9.48
N GLY A 41 -7.87 -14.73 9.53
CA GLY A 41 -8.71 -14.71 8.32
C GLY A 41 -8.45 -13.48 7.47
N LEU A 42 -8.37 -12.30 8.09
CA LEU A 42 -8.01 -11.04 7.41
C LEU A 42 -6.60 -11.10 6.81
N ALA A 43 -5.62 -11.59 7.55
CA ALA A 43 -4.25 -11.69 7.04
C ALA A 43 -4.17 -12.60 5.80
N ARG A 44 -4.90 -13.72 5.80
CA ARG A 44 -5.02 -14.58 4.61
C ARG A 44 -5.68 -13.87 3.43
N TYR A 45 -6.76 -13.11 3.69
CA TYR A 45 -7.44 -12.34 2.66
C TYR A 45 -6.53 -11.26 2.07
N LEU A 46 -5.90 -10.44 2.91
CA LEU A 46 -5.01 -9.37 2.47
C LEU A 46 -3.75 -9.90 1.76
N GLY A 47 -3.29 -11.10 2.11
CA GLY A 47 -2.16 -11.75 1.45
C GLY A 47 -2.48 -12.40 0.10
N LYS A 48 -3.75 -12.46 -0.32
CA LYS A 48 -4.14 -13.05 -1.62
C LYS A 48 -4.10 -12.01 -2.73
N GLY A 49 -3.23 -12.22 -3.71
CA GLY A 49 -3.15 -11.36 -4.91
C GLY A 49 -2.95 -9.89 -4.56
N SER A 50 -3.84 -9.03 -5.05
CA SER A 50 -3.81 -7.58 -4.84
C SER A 50 -4.66 -7.08 -3.66
N ASN A 51 -5.36 -7.95 -2.92
CA ASN A 51 -6.34 -7.54 -1.90
C ASN A 51 -5.78 -6.62 -0.81
N GLY A 52 -4.52 -6.78 -0.45
CA GLY A 52 -3.84 -5.96 0.55
C GLY A 52 -2.99 -4.84 -0.05
N ARG A 53 -2.86 -4.74 -1.36
CA ARG A 53 -2.04 -3.69 -1.99
C ARG A 53 -2.76 -2.35 -1.97
N ILE A 54 -2.01 -1.30 -1.72
CA ILE A 54 -2.47 0.08 -1.85
C ILE A 54 -1.80 0.65 -3.08
N CYS A 55 -2.63 0.96 -4.07
CA CYS A 55 -2.19 1.57 -5.32
C CYS A 55 -2.93 2.90 -5.51
N ASP A 56 -2.28 3.81 -6.20
CA ASP A 56 -2.88 5.03 -6.74
C ASP A 56 -2.90 4.91 -8.26
N THR A 57 -4.05 5.14 -8.85
CA THR A 57 -4.24 5.06 -10.31
C THR A 57 -4.09 6.46 -10.88
N MET A 58 -3.10 6.64 -11.72
CA MET A 58 -2.92 7.88 -12.47
C MET A 58 -3.88 7.90 -13.66
N SER A 59 -4.29 9.08 -14.08
CA SER A 59 -5.23 9.24 -15.21
C SER A 59 -4.62 8.92 -16.58
N HIS A 60 -3.36 8.50 -16.64
CA HIS A 60 -2.66 8.21 -17.91
C HIS A 60 -1.56 7.16 -17.71
N GLY A 61 -1.18 6.51 -18.84
CA GLY A 61 -0.01 5.64 -18.91
C GLY A 61 1.30 6.41 -19.14
N PHE A 62 2.42 5.70 -19.13
CA PHE A 62 3.74 6.21 -19.49
C PHE A 62 4.23 5.55 -20.79
N PRO A 63 4.94 6.28 -21.68
CA PRO A 63 5.36 7.69 -21.58
C PRO A 63 4.18 8.66 -21.68
N PHE A 64 4.28 9.81 -21.00
CA PHE A 64 3.23 10.80 -20.95
C PHE A 64 3.73 12.17 -21.42
N ASP A 65 3.15 12.68 -22.49
CA ASP A 65 3.50 13.97 -23.08
C ASP A 65 2.54 15.07 -22.62
N VAL A 66 3.09 16.12 -22.03
CA VAL A 66 2.35 17.28 -21.54
C VAL A 66 2.77 18.51 -22.31
N PHE A 67 1.83 19.27 -22.82
CA PHE A 67 2.05 20.57 -23.44
C PHE A 67 1.22 21.66 -22.77
N THR A 68 1.59 22.92 -22.99
CA THR A 68 0.92 24.06 -22.39
C THR A 68 0.20 24.87 -23.47
N VAL A 69 -1.09 25.13 -23.25
CA VAL A 69 -1.89 26.02 -24.07
C VAL A 69 -2.40 27.16 -23.19
N GLY A 70 -1.94 28.39 -23.45
CA GLY A 70 -2.19 29.51 -22.56
C GLY A 70 -1.63 29.26 -21.16
N SER A 71 -2.50 29.23 -20.16
CA SER A 71 -2.14 28.94 -18.76
C SER A 71 -2.45 27.50 -18.32
N HIS A 72 -2.82 26.61 -19.24
CA HIS A 72 -3.30 25.26 -18.90
C HIS A 72 -2.39 24.18 -19.44
N PHE A 73 -2.18 23.15 -18.60
CA PHE A 73 -1.55 21.90 -18.99
C PHE A 73 -2.56 21.02 -19.71
N GLN A 74 -2.15 20.39 -20.82
CA GLN A 74 -2.97 19.52 -21.64
C GLN A 74 -2.15 18.31 -22.13
N TYR A 75 -2.83 17.25 -22.52
CA TYR A 75 -2.26 16.14 -23.30
C TYR A 75 -3.21 15.83 -24.47
N TYR A 76 -2.67 15.21 -25.52
CA TYR A 76 -3.46 14.75 -26.64
C TYR A 76 -3.98 13.34 -26.37
N ASN A 77 -5.30 13.18 -26.39
CA ASN A 77 -5.94 11.87 -26.31
C ASN A 77 -6.13 11.32 -27.73
N SER A 78 -5.35 10.31 -28.11
CA SER A 78 -5.37 9.71 -29.43
C SER A 78 -6.67 8.97 -29.77
N GLU A 79 -7.44 8.53 -28.75
CA GLU A 79 -8.72 7.86 -28.98
C GLU A 79 -9.84 8.83 -29.35
N SER A 80 -9.91 9.96 -28.66
CA SER A 80 -10.90 11.00 -28.93
C SER A 80 -10.47 11.99 -30.00
N GLY A 81 -9.18 12.05 -30.34
CA GLY A 81 -8.59 13.02 -31.25
C GLY A 81 -8.50 14.44 -30.70
N ASN A 82 -8.70 14.64 -29.39
CA ASN A 82 -8.82 15.96 -28.78
C ASN A 82 -7.74 16.21 -27.71
N ASN A 83 -7.48 17.50 -27.48
CA ASN A 83 -6.68 17.93 -26.34
C ASN A 83 -7.50 17.84 -25.04
N VAL A 84 -6.94 17.22 -24.02
CA VAL A 84 -7.56 17.06 -22.71
C VAL A 84 -6.79 17.87 -21.68
N ARG A 85 -7.51 18.69 -20.92
CA ARG A 85 -6.91 19.47 -19.83
C ARG A 85 -6.49 18.59 -18.67
N ILE A 86 -5.29 18.85 -18.15
CA ILE A 86 -4.73 18.16 -16.98
C ILE A 86 -4.97 19.01 -15.73
N ALA A 87 -5.43 18.41 -14.65
CA ALA A 87 -5.54 19.07 -13.37
C ALA A 87 -4.15 19.38 -12.77
N GLU A 88 -3.98 20.54 -12.14
CA GLU A 88 -2.72 20.94 -11.51
C GLU A 88 -2.16 19.89 -10.52
N PRO A 89 -2.98 19.23 -9.67
CA PRO A 89 -2.47 18.19 -8.78
C PRO A 89 -1.76 17.05 -9.53
N THR A 90 -2.22 16.69 -10.72
CA THR A 90 -1.58 15.66 -11.55
C THR A 90 -0.17 16.07 -11.98
N ILE A 91 0.01 17.33 -12.39
CA ILE A 91 1.34 17.85 -12.74
C ILE A 91 2.26 17.87 -11.52
N LEU A 92 1.73 18.25 -10.36
CA LEU A 92 2.48 18.21 -9.11
C LEU A 92 2.94 16.78 -8.77
N HIS A 93 2.07 15.79 -8.94
CA HIS A 93 2.42 14.38 -8.74
C HIS A 93 3.51 13.90 -9.71
N LEU A 94 3.42 14.26 -11.00
CA LEU A 94 4.47 13.97 -11.99
C LEU A 94 5.83 14.56 -11.56
N HIS A 95 5.85 15.83 -11.12
CA HIS A 95 7.09 16.46 -10.63
C HIS A 95 7.63 15.77 -9.37
N GLN A 96 6.77 15.29 -8.46
CA GLN A 96 7.20 14.52 -7.30
C GLN A 96 7.81 13.18 -7.70
N LEU A 97 7.28 12.50 -8.74
CA LEU A 97 7.89 11.29 -9.28
C LEU A 97 9.27 11.58 -9.87
N VAL A 98 9.45 12.69 -10.58
CA VAL A 98 10.77 13.11 -11.11
C VAL A 98 11.74 13.42 -9.95
N PHE A 99 11.31 14.17 -8.94
CA PHE A 99 12.10 14.46 -7.76
C PHE A 99 12.50 13.22 -6.97
N ALA A 100 11.63 12.21 -6.95
CA ALA A 100 11.90 10.90 -6.35
C ALA A 100 12.75 9.97 -7.24
N HIS A 101 13.14 10.39 -8.44
CA HIS A 101 13.84 9.60 -9.45
C HIS A 101 13.04 8.37 -9.94
N LEU A 102 11.72 8.40 -9.83
CA LEU A 102 10.82 7.37 -10.37
C LEU A 102 10.45 7.67 -11.83
N ALA A 103 10.41 8.94 -12.19
CA ALA A 103 10.26 9.40 -13.57
C ALA A 103 11.42 10.30 -13.96
N SER A 104 11.62 10.46 -15.26
CA SER A 104 12.47 11.49 -15.89
C SER A 104 11.59 12.41 -16.74
N MET A 105 12.07 13.62 -17.03
CA MET A 105 11.40 14.52 -17.94
C MET A 105 12.38 15.04 -18.98
N ALA A 106 11.89 15.20 -20.21
CA ALA A 106 12.66 15.71 -21.35
C ALA A 106 11.79 16.57 -22.27
N ASN A 107 12.38 17.61 -22.84
CA ASN A 107 11.70 18.37 -23.89
C ASN A 107 11.51 17.48 -25.14
N THR A 108 10.33 17.56 -25.73
CA THR A 108 9.94 16.81 -26.92
C THR A 108 8.97 17.63 -27.78
N ARG A 109 8.44 17.00 -28.82
CA ARG A 109 7.28 17.48 -29.56
C ARG A 109 6.24 16.37 -29.57
N ALA A 110 5.00 16.70 -29.22
CA ALA A 110 3.88 15.77 -29.17
C ALA A 110 2.76 16.22 -30.10
N PRO A 111 1.98 15.29 -30.65
CA PRO A 111 0.78 15.64 -31.40
C PRO A 111 -0.20 16.37 -30.49
N ALA A 112 -0.82 17.40 -31.02
CA ALA A 112 -1.92 18.13 -30.37
C ALA A 112 -2.83 18.70 -31.44
N GLU A 113 -4.09 18.87 -31.11
CA GLU A 113 -5.07 19.56 -31.96
C GLU A 113 -4.78 21.07 -31.95
N ASP A 114 -4.67 21.68 -33.10
CA ASP A 114 -4.53 23.11 -33.28
C ASP A 114 -5.89 23.83 -33.24
N THR A 115 -5.87 25.16 -33.38
CA THR A 115 -7.09 25.98 -33.36
C THR A 115 -8.05 25.72 -34.55
N ASN A 116 -7.61 25.03 -35.59
CA ASN A 116 -8.40 24.67 -36.76
C ASN A 116 -8.94 23.24 -36.68
N GLY A 117 -8.58 22.49 -35.63
CA GLY A 117 -8.93 21.07 -35.49
C GLY A 117 -7.96 20.11 -36.16
N ASP A 118 -6.84 20.62 -36.70
CA ASP A 118 -5.82 19.79 -37.33
C ASP A 118 -4.79 19.30 -36.30
N THR A 119 -4.36 18.06 -36.43
CA THR A 119 -3.31 17.51 -35.54
C THR A 119 -1.93 17.95 -36.06
N SER A 120 -1.18 18.64 -35.22
CA SER A 120 0.19 19.06 -35.48
C SER A 120 1.12 18.80 -34.29
N LEU A 121 2.44 18.95 -34.48
CA LEU A 121 3.44 18.71 -33.41
C LEU A 121 3.69 20.00 -32.64
N PHE A 122 3.41 19.98 -31.34
CA PHE A 122 3.64 21.09 -30.41
C PHE A 122 4.84 20.81 -29.49
N PRO A 123 5.52 21.86 -29.00
CA PRO A 123 6.49 21.68 -27.93
C PRO A 123 5.81 21.08 -26.69
N ALA A 124 6.42 20.03 -26.13
CA ALA A 124 5.88 19.27 -25.01
C ALA A 124 7.00 18.86 -24.05
N VAL A 125 6.62 18.44 -22.86
CA VAL A 125 7.48 17.75 -21.91
C VAL A 125 7.02 16.31 -21.81
N ARG A 126 7.93 15.39 -22.10
CA ARG A 126 7.71 13.94 -21.95
C ARG A 126 8.15 13.50 -20.57
N TYR A 127 7.27 12.78 -19.90
CA TYR A 127 7.57 12.04 -18.68
C TYR A 127 7.71 10.56 -19.00
N ASP A 128 8.87 9.99 -18.63
CA ASP A 128 9.18 8.56 -18.82
C ASP A 128 9.52 7.93 -17.47
N LEU A 129 9.19 6.64 -17.29
CA LEU A 129 9.61 5.91 -16.09
C LEU A 129 11.10 5.58 -16.14
N THR A 130 11.80 5.85 -15.03
CA THR A 130 13.16 5.36 -14.81
C THR A 130 13.18 3.84 -14.59
N ALA A 131 14.35 3.22 -14.51
CA ALA A 131 14.47 1.82 -14.13
C ALA A 131 13.83 1.55 -12.74
N LEU A 132 14.04 2.44 -11.76
CA LEU A 132 13.41 2.34 -10.45
C LEU A 132 11.88 2.52 -10.55
N GLY A 133 11.42 3.49 -11.33
CA GLY A 133 9.98 3.72 -11.54
C GLY A 133 9.28 2.49 -12.10
N ARG A 134 9.85 1.81 -13.08
CA ARG A 134 9.28 0.59 -13.68
C ARG A 134 9.13 -0.60 -12.70
N HIS A 135 9.84 -0.59 -11.58
CA HIS A 135 9.64 -1.59 -10.52
C HIS A 135 8.44 -1.31 -9.61
N LEU A 136 8.04 -0.04 -9.50
CA LEU A 136 6.99 0.41 -8.58
C LEU A 136 5.70 0.80 -9.29
N ILE A 137 5.81 1.20 -10.54
CA ILE A 137 4.72 1.74 -11.34
C ILE A 137 4.44 0.77 -12.48
N TYR A 138 3.22 0.25 -12.55
CA TYR A 138 2.72 -0.37 -13.76
C TYR A 138 2.48 0.75 -14.78
N PRO A 139 3.17 0.76 -15.94
CA PRO A 139 3.23 1.97 -16.78
C PRO A 139 1.90 2.36 -17.42
N GLY A 140 0.94 1.42 -17.52
CA GLY A 140 -0.22 1.63 -18.38
C GLY A 140 0.17 1.74 -19.86
N ASP A 141 -0.72 2.30 -20.66
CA ASP A 141 -0.50 2.66 -22.08
C ASP A 141 -1.47 3.77 -22.46
N ALA A 142 -1.66 4.02 -23.76
CA ALA A 142 -2.61 5.03 -24.23
C ALA A 142 -4.07 4.78 -23.81
N THR A 143 -4.42 3.53 -23.53
CA THR A 143 -5.79 3.08 -23.17
C THR A 143 -5.93 2.66 -21.70
N HIS A 144 -4.82 2.45 -21.02
CA HIS A 144 -4.78 2.00 -19.63
C HIS A 144 -4.02 2.97 -18.74
N ASN A 145 -4.59 3.30 -17.61
CA ASN A 145 -3.97 4.14 -16.62
C ASN A 145 -2.73 3.48 -16.00
N ALA A 146 -1.77 4.28 -15.58
CA ALA A 146 -0.65 3.79 -14.80
C ALA A 146 -1.06 3.62 -13.33
N ASP A 147 -0.61 2.52 -12.70
CA ASP A 147 -0.85 2.22 -11.29
C ASP A 147 0.46 2.26 -10.50
N ILE A 148 0.48 3.03 -9.44
CA ILE A 148 1.58 3.08 -8.47
C ILE A 148 1.18 2.28 -7.24
N CYS A 149 1.71 1.07 -7.07
CA CYS A 149 1.47 0.27 -5.87
C CYS A 149 2.60 0.49 -4.88
N PHE A 150 2.32 1.18 -3.78
CA PHE A 150 3.35 1.75 -2.91
C PHE A 150 3.33 1.23 -1.47
N ALA A 151 2.27 0.51 -1.05
CA ALA A 151 2.16 -0.03 0.29
C ALA A 151 1.29 -1.28 0.34
N ASN A 152 1.39 -2.00 1.45
CA ASN A 152 0.54 -3.15 1.74
C ASN A 152 -0.21 -2.92 3.06
N LEU A 153 -1.48 -3.33 3.10
CA LEU A 153 -2.29 -3.34 4.31
C LEU A 153 -1.95 -4.56 5.15
N ILE A 154 -1.68 -4.34 6.42
CA ILE A 154 -1.63 -5.39 7.43
C ILE A 154 -2.69 -5.13 8.49
N VAL A 155 -3.25 -6.20 9.05
CA VAL A 155 -4.23 -6.09 10.15
C VAL A 155 -3.54 -5.51 11.37
N SER A 156 -3.98 -4.34 11.82
CA SER A 156 -3.49 -3.75 13.07
C SER A 156 -4.36 -4.13 14.26
N LYS A 157 -5.69 -4.20 14.09
CA LYS A 157 -6.61 -4.52 15.18
C LYS A 157 -7.98 -4.97 14.68
N VAL A 158 -8.52 -6.05 15.23
CA VAL A 158 -9.96 -6.32 15.23
C VAL A 158 -10.58 -5.48 16.35
N VAL A 159 -11.54 -4.63 16.01
CA VAL A 159 -12.17 -3.66 16.94
C VAL A 159 -13.36 -4.30 17.65
N SER A 160 -14.22 -4.97 16.89
CA SER A 160 -15.41 -5.66 17.40
C SER A 160 -15.91 -6.67 16.37
N PHE A 161 -16.72 -7.60 16.81
CA PHE A 161 -17.43 -8.53 15.96
C PHE A 161 -18.81 -8.87 16.55
N THR A 162 -19.74 -9.28 15.70
CA THR A 162 -21.06 -9.75 16.13
C THR A 162 -20.98 -11.18 16.66
N ILE A 163 -21.91 -11.55 17.52
CA ILE A 163 -22.12 -12.96 17.88
C ILE A 163 -22.43 -13.72 16.59
N PRO A 164 -21.74 -14.86 16.33
CA PRO A 164 -21.99 -15.64 15.12
C PRO A 164 -23.45 -16.09 15.00
N GLY A 165 -24.01 -15.92 13.81
CA GLY A 165 -25.35 -16.34 13.47
C GLY A 165 -25.34 -17.32 12.27
N GLN A 166 -26.51 -17.84 11.92
CA GLN A 166 -26.68 -18.69 10.73
C GLN A 166 -27.28 -17.87 9.59
N GLU A 167 -26.61 -17.87 8.44
CA GLU A 167 -27.13 -17.30 7.20
C GLU A 167 -26.92 -18.31 6.06
N HIS A 168 -28.00 -18.70 5.39
CA HIS A 168 -27.99 -19.66 4.27
C HIS A 168 -27.21 -20.96 4.60
N GLY A 169 -27.35 -21.47 5.83
CA GLY A 169 -26.66 -22.67 6.27
C GLY A 169 -25.17 -22.50 6.64
N GLN A 170 -24.67 -21.28 6.63
CA GLN A 170 -23.31 -20.95 7.03
C GLN A 170 -23.28 -20.17 8.34
N THR A 171 -22.27 -20.43 9.17
CA THR A 171 -22.03 -19.63 10.38
C THR A 171 -21.27 -18.36 9.98
N VAL A 172 -21.86 -17.19 10.25
CA VAL A 172 -21.33 -15.89 9.84
C VAL A 172 -21.16 -14.94 11.01
N SER A 173 -20.23 -14.00 10.88
CA SER A 173 -20.02 -12.89 11.82
C SER A 173 -19.61 -11.63 11.04
N THR A 174 -20.13 -10.49 11.45
CA THR A 174 -19.67 -9.18 10.93
C THR A 174 -18.57 -8.66 11.83
N VAL A 175 -17.44 -8.32 11.24
CA VAL A 175 -16.23 -7.88 11.97
C VAL A 175 -15.86 -6.48 11.56
N ARG A 176 -15.62 -5.61 12.55
CA ARG A 176 -15.04 -4.28 12.37
C ARG A 176 -13.56 -4.33 12.73
N TRP A 177 -12.70 -3.82 11.85
CA TRP A 177 -11.26 -3.92 11.98
C TRP A 177 -10.55 -2.68 11.45
N ARG A 178 -9.28 -2.55 11.80
CA ARG A 178 -8.36 -1.55 11.27
C ARG A 178 -7.13 -2.24 10.68
N ALA A 179 -6.55 -1.58 9.69
CA ALA A 179 -5.27 -1.98 9.11
C ALA A 179 -4.26 -0.84 9.24
N SER A 180 -2.99 -1.18 9.14
CA SER A 180 -1.90 -0.23 8.94
C SER A 180 -1.37 -0.41 7.53
N ALA A 181 -1.06 0.69 6.86
CA ALA A 181 -0.35 0.68 5.59
C ALA A 181 1.15 0.59 5.86
N ILE A 182 1.78 -0.45 5.39
CA ILE A 182 3.24 -0.63 5.45
C ILE A 182 3.79 -0.31 4.07
N PRO A 183 4.63 0.73 3.93
CA PRO A 183 5.25 1.07 2.66
C PRO A 183 6.07 -0.10 2.11
N ASP A 184 6.06 -0.25 0.79
CA ASP A 184 6.97 -1.18 0.11
C ASP A 184 8.42 -0.84 0.44
N ALA A 185 9.30 -1.85 0.49
CA ALA A 185 10.70 -1.66 0.88
C ALA A 185 11.44 -0.62 0.02
N ASN A 186 11.10 -0.53 -1.27
CA ASN A 186 11.68 0.44 -2.19
C ASN A 186 11.09 1.86 -2.03
N VAL A 187 9.88 1.98 -1.47
CA VAL A 187 9.18 3.26 -1.26
C VAL A 187 9.48 3.85 0.12
N ALA A 188 9.71 3.01 1.13
CA ALA A 188 9.91 3.45 2.50
C ALA A 188 11.03 4.53 2.67
N PRO A 189 12.18 4.46 1.99
CA PRO A 189 13.19 5.52 2.03
C PRO A 189 12.71 6.84 1.42
N LEU A 190 11.87 6.78 0.36
CA LEU A 190 11.31 7.95 -0.31
C LEU A 190 10.28 8.66 0.59
N PHE A 191 9.49 7.91 1.36
CA PHE A 191 8.60 8.47 2.37
C PHE A 191 9.39 9.17 3.49
N LYS A 192 10.42 8.51 4.04
CA LYS A 192 11.27 9.10 5.08
C LYS A 192 11.94 10.41 4.64
N SER A 193 12.29 10.53 3.37
CA SER A 193 12.90 11.74 2.81
C SER A 193 11.90 12.80 2.35
N GLY A 194 10.59 12.55 2.50
CA GLY A 194 9.52 13.47 2.07
C GLY A 194 9.42 13.66 0.55
N LYS A 195 9.96 12.73 -0.25
CA LYS A 195 9.98 12.85 -1.72
C LYS A 195 8.65 12.51 -2.39
N LEU A 196 7.78 11.76 -1.70
CA LEU A 196 6.48 11.32 -2.20
C LEU A 196 5.35 11.65 -1.20
N PRO A 197 5.15 12.93 -0.84
CA PRO A 197 4.19 13.30 0.19
C PRO A 197 2.76 12.90 -0.16
N PHE A 198 2.37 12.89 -1.44
CA PHE A 198 1.02 12.51 -1.86
C PHE A 198 0.74 11.03 -1.58
N LEU A 199 1.68 10.11 -1.87
CA LEU A 199 1.53 8.68 -1.58
C LEU A 199 1.60 8.41 -0.07
N GLN A 200 2.46 9.13 0.67
CA GLN A 200 2.53 9.05 2.11
C GLN A 200 1.17 9.42 2.74
N HIS A 201 0.58 10.52 2.31
CA HIS A 201 -0.74 10.95 2.79
C HIS A 201 -1.84 9.92 2.48
N LEU A 202 -1.81 9.29 1.30
CA LEU A 202 -2.72 8.19 0.96
C LEU A 202 -2.53 6.98 1.90
N ALA A 203 -1.30 6.59 2.20
CA ALA A 203 -0.99 5.51 3.14
C ALA A 203 -1.52 5.81 4.55
N GLU A 204 -1.30 7.02 5.04
CA GLU A 204 -1.81 7.49 6.34
C GLU A 204 -3.34 7.45 6.40
N ARG A 205 -4.03 7.96 5.38
CA ARG A 205 -5.49 7.88 5.27
C ARG A 205 -5.97 6.43 5.33
N GLN A 206 -5.35 5.51 4.59
CA GLN A 206 -5.73 4.10 4.60
C GLN A 206 -5.55 3.45 5.97
N SER A 207 -4.59 3.90 6.77
CA SER A 207 -4.33 3.42 8.13
C SER A 207 -5.37 3.91 9.16
N THR A 208 -6.08 4.99 8.88
CA THR A 208 -7.10 5.55 9.80
C THR A 208 -8.50 4.97 9.56
N ILE A 209 -8.76 4.38 8.41
CA ILE A 209 -10.09 3.89 8.03
C ILE A 209 -10.46 2.66 8.86
N SER A 210 -11.64 2.72 9.50
CA SER A 210 -12.28 1.54 10.08
C SER A 210 -13.06 0.82 9.01
N ARG A 211 -12.78 -0.46 8.83
CA ARG A 211 -13.39 -1.33 7.83
C ARG A 211 -14.34 -2.30 8.48
N THR A 212 -15.40 -2.66 7.78
CA THR A 212 -16.35 -3.70 8.21
C THR A 212 -16.44 -4.74 7.11
N GLY A 213 -16.51 -6.01 7.49
CA GLY A 213 -16.65 -7.09 6.54
C GLY A 213 -17.31 -8.31 7.16
N LYS A 214 -17.89 -9.14 6.32
CA LYS A 214 -18.52 -10.41 6.68
C LYS A 214 -17.48 -11.52 6.70
N PHE A 215 -17.56 -12.38 7.69
CA PHE A 215 -16.76 -13.58 7.83
C PHE A 215 -17.64 -14.80 7.84
N VAL A 216 -17.16 -15.85 7.22
CA VAL A 216 -17.81 -17.17 7.18
C VAL A 216 -16.89 -18.18 7.87
N LEU A 217 -17.46 -19.03 8.71
CA LEU A 217 -16.74 -20.15 9.31
C LEU A 217 -16.64 -21.30 8.29
N THR A 218 -15.41 -21.67 7.96
CA THR A 218 -15.07 -22.79 7.06
C THR A 218 -14.29 -23.86 7.82
N SER A 219 -13.91 -24.93 7.14
CA SER A 219 -13.00 -25.95 7.69
C SER A 219 -11.60 -25.41 8.03
N LEU A 220 -11.20 -24.27 7.44
CA LEU A 220 -9.95 -23.58 7.69
C LEU A 220 -10.05 -22.49 8.77
N GLY A 221 -11.22 -22.38 9.44
CA GLY A 221 -11.56 -21.34 10.37
C GLY A 221 -12.27 -20.15 9.72
N TRP A 222 -12.22 -18.98 10.35
CA TRP A 222 -12.90 -17.78 9.86
C TRP A 222 -12.23 -17.21 8.61
N GLU A 223 -13.00 -17.06 7.54
CA GLU A 223 -12.58 -16.47 6.28
C GLU A 223 -13.37 -15.20 5.99
N TYR A 224 -12.66 -14.16 5.54
CA TYR A 224 -13.26 -12.90 5.11
C TYR A 224 -13.91 -13.08 3.74
N VAL A 225 -15.16 -12.64 3.65
CA VAL A 225 -15.90 -12.54 2.40
C VAL A 225 -16.16 -11.08 2.14
N SER A 226 -15.71 -10.53 1.01
CA SER A 226 -16.04 -9.15 0.67
C SER A 226 -17.55 -9.01 0.62
N SER A 227 -18.09 -8.00 1.31
CA SER A 227 -19.49 -7.60 1.09
C SER A 227 -19.63 -7.14 -0.36
N THR A 228 -20.43 -7.82 -1.13
CA THR A 228 -20.97 -7.34 -2.40
C THR A 228 -21.87 -6.14 -2.16
#